data_8c32b6947f92cd7fce459d21e316af8b
#
_entry.id   8c32b6947f92cd7fce459d21e316af8b
#
_cell.length_a   1.000
_cell.length_b   1.000
_cell.length_c   1.000
_cell.angle_alpha   90.00
_cell.angle_beta   90.00
_cell.angle_gamma   90.00
#
_symmetry.space_group_name_H-M   'P 1'
#
loop_
_entity.id
_entity.type
_entity.pdbx_description
1 polymer ?
#
loop_
_entity_poly.entity_id
_entity_poly.type
_entity_poly.pdbx_seq_one_letter_code
_entity_poly.pdbx_strand_id
1 'polypeptide(L)'
;YIALTNKIIIADVKNSYTRIQTIAHECLHSVQDRKILLFNFIFSNIYIIYFIVSIILALINKIQDKMLFLTIMIFLSYIYYFVRSYLENDAMIKAKYVAEEYMKEAKILSEEEIENIVNSYNKLNNIGIKTVNFQLMMETAIKTIILAIVLLI
;
A
#
# COMPACT_ATOMS: atom_id res chain seq x y z
N TYR A 1 -0.19 5.25 -8.57
CA TYR A 1 -0.83 4.68 -9.77
C TYR A 1 -2.34 4.48 -9.58
N ILE A 2 -3.13 4.87 -10.56
CA ILE A 2 -4.58 4.71 -10.56
C ILE A 2 -4.93 3.63 -11.59
N ALA A 3 -5.20 2.41 -11.13
CA ALA A 3 -5.44 1.24 -11.98
C ALA A 3 -6.64 1.38 -12.93
N LEU A 4 -7.70 2.11 -12.54
CA LEU A 4 -8.90 2.31 -13.36
C LEU A 4 -8.65 3.18 -14.59
N THR A 5 -7.82 4.20 -14.49
CA THR A 5 -7.55 5.17 -15.54
C THR A 5 -6.20 4.99 -16.21
N ASN A 6 -5.42 4.02 -15.74
CA ASN A 6 -4.04 3.77 -16.15
C ASN A 6 -3.17 5.04 -16.09
N LYS A 7 -3.33 5.82 -15.01
CA LYS A 7 -2.60 7.07 -14.82
C LYS A 7 -1.63 6.95 -13.65
N ILE A 8 -0.43 7.50 -13.84
CA ILE A 8 0.57 7.69 -12.79
C ILE A 8 0.47 9.15 -12.33
N ILE A 9 0.23 9.36 -11.03
CA ILE A 9 0.28 10.67 -10.40
C ILE A 9 1.49 10.67 -9.49
N ILE A 10 2.43 11.59 -9.75
CA ILE A 10 3.66 11.72 -8.96
C ILE A 10 3.59 13.05 -8.22
N ALA A 11 3.87 13.02 -6.91
CA ALA A 11 4.05 14.23 -6.14
C ALA A 11 5.26 15.02 -6.65
N ASP A 12 5.23 16.34 -6.54
CA ASP A 12 6.38 17.19 -6.88
C ASP A 12 7.50 17.00 -5.83
N VAL A 13 8.26 15.92 -6.00
CA VAL A 13 9.37 15.58 -5.12
C VAL A 13 10.58 16.43 -5.53
N LYS A 14 10.94 17.39 -4.71
CA LYS A 14 12.07 18.31 -4.96
C LYS A 14 13.44 17.62 -4.84
N ASN A 15 13.53 16.50 -4.12
CA ASN A 15 14.78 15.78 -3.96
C ASN A 15 15.03 14.85 -5.15
N SER A 16 16.06 15.15 -5.96
CA SER A 16 16.44 14.39 -7.15
C SER A 16 16.83 12.94 -6.84
N TYR A 17 17.43 12.67 -5.66
CA TYR A 17 17.90 11.33 -5.29
C TYR A 17 16.76 10.30 -5.15
N THR A 18 15.62 10.73 -4.63
CA THR A 18 14.46 9.85 -4.45
C THR A 18 13.49 9.89 -5.63
N ARG A 19 13.61 10.87 -6.52
CA ARG A 19 12.67 11.11 -7.61
C ARG A 19 12.64 9.94 -8.61
N ILE A 20 13.81 9.48 -9.05
CA ILE A 20 13.91 8.37 -10.02
C ILE A 20 13.30 7.09 -9.44
N GLN A 21 13.63 6.79 -8.20
CA GLN A 21 13.09 5.61 -7.53
C GLN A 21 11.58 5.71 -7.26
N THR A 22 11.08 6.90 -6.94
CA THR A 22 9.64 7.13 -6.80
C THR A 22 8.91 6.93 -8.12
N ILE A 23 9.49 7.43 -9.23
CA ILE A 23 8.94 7.18 -10.58
C ILE A 23 8.96 5.69 -10.90
N ALA A 24 10.08 5.01 -10.66
CA ALA A 24 10.20 3.57 -10.88
C ALA A 24 9.18 2.77 -10.06
N HIS A 25 8.95 3.14 -8.79
CA HIS A 25 7.94 2.55 -7.92
C HIS A 25 6.53 2.67 -8.51
N GLU A 26 6.14 3.86 -8.94
CA GLU A 26 4.82 4.09 -9.55
C GLU A 26 4.66 3.38 -10.90
N CYS A 27 5.74 3.33 -11.70
CA CYS A 27 5.74 2.57 -12.94
C CYS A 27 5.57 1.07 -12.70
N LEU A 28 6.19 0.53 -11.65
CA LEU A 28 6.05 -0.88 -11.29
C LEU A 28 4.62 -1.24 -10.93
N HIS A 29 3.88 -0.37 -10.23
CA HIS A 29 2.45 -0.59 -10.02
C HIS A 29 1.65 -0.72 -11.32
N SER A 30 2.06 -0.04 -12.40
CA SER A 30 1.38 -0.13 -13.69
C SER A 30 1.59 -1.46 -14.43
N VAL A 31 2.66 -2.18 -14.10
CA VAL A 31 3.02 -3.48 -14.71
C VAL A 31 2.79 -4.68 -13.79
N GLN A 32 2.33 -4.45 -12.56
CA GLN A 32 1.92 -5.53 -11.66
C GLN A 32 0.75 -6.34 -12.23
N ASP A 33 0.58 -7.58 -11.76
CA ASP A 33 -0.51 -8.44 -12.22
C ASP A 33 -1.87 -7.74 -12.08
N ARG A 34 -2.50 -7.50 -13.22
CA ARG A 34 -3.78 -6.81 -13.31
C ARG A 34 -4.90 -7.49 -12.51
N LYS A 35 -4.83 -8.82 -12.36
CA LYS A 35 -5.82 -9.57 -11.57
C LYS A 35 -5.68 -9.24 -10.08
N ILE A 36 -4.44 -9.16 -9.57
CA ILE A 36 -4.18 -8.81 -8.18
C ILE A 36 -4.54 -7.34 -7.92
N LEU A 37 -4.21 -6.43 -8.84
CA LEU A 37 -4.62 -5.02 -8.75
C LEU A 37 -6.14 -4.85 -8.72
N LEU A 38 -6.85 -5.55 -9.60
CA LEU A 38 -8.31 -5.52 -9.64
C LEU A 38 -8.92 -6.13 -8.38
N PHE A 39 -8.38 -7.26 -7.92
CA PHE A 39 -8.77 -7.87 -6.66
C PHE A 39 -8.58 -6.91 -5.49
N ASN A 40 -7.40 -6.28 -5.39
CA ASN A 40 -7.13 -5.29 -4.35
C ASN A 40 -8.13 -4.12 -4.39
N PHE A 41 -8.43 -3.61 -5.58
CA PHE A 41 -9.40 -2.52 -5.75
C PHE A 41 -10.81 -2.92 -5.28
N ILE A 42 -11.32 -4.05 -5.75
CA ILE A 42 -12.65 -4.54 -5.39
C ILE A 42 -12.71 -4.85 -3.89
N PHE A 43 -11.72 -5.59 -3.39
CA PHE A 43 -11.66 -6.02 -2.00
C PHE A 43 -11.55 -4.86 -1.02
N SER A 44 -10.75 -3.85 -1.36
CA SER A 44 -10.61 -2.63 -0.54
C SER A 44 -11.95 -1.90 -0.39
N ASN A 45 -12.74 -1.83 -1.45
CA ASN A 45 -14.08 -1.23 -1.39
C ASN A 45 -15.04 -2.07 -0.55
N ILE A 46 -15.04 -3.40 -0.72
CA ILE A 46 -15.85 -4.31 0.11
C ILE A 46 -15.48 -4.17 1.59
N TYR A 47 -14.20 -4.13 1.91
CA TYR A 47 -13.69 -3.96 3.28
C TYR A 47 -14.18 -2.65 3.92
N ILE A 48 -14.09 -1.53 3.20
CA ILE A 48 -14.57 -0.22 3.69
C ILE A 48 -16.09 -0.21 3.84
N ILE A 49 -16.84 -0.74 2.86
CA ILE A 49 -18.30 -0.83 2.92
C ILE A 49 -18.72 -1.69 4.12
N TYR A 50 -18.09 -2.85 4.31
CA TYR A 50 -18.37 -3.71 5.45
C TYR A 50 -18.16 -2.98 6.77
N PHE A 51 -17.05 -2.26 6.93
CA PHE A 51 -16.76 -1.46 8.12
C PHE A 51 -17.86 -0.43 8.39
N ILE A 52 -18.21 0.39 7.38
CA ILE A 52 -19.22 1.45 7.51
C ILE A 52 -20.60 0.86 7.85
N VAL A 53 -21.03 -0.18 7.11
CA VAL A 53 -22.32 -0.82 7.34
C VAL A 53 -22.37 -1.46 8.74
N SER A 54 -21.30 -2.10 9.18
CA SER A 54 -21.24 -2.69 10.52
C SER A 54 -21.35 -1.64 11.63
N ILE A 55 -20.70 -0.48 11.48
CA ILE A 55 -20.84 0.65 12.43
C ILE A 55 -22.29 1.14 12.47
N ILE A 56 -22.91 1.36 11.31
CA ILE A 56 -24.31 1.82 11.25
C ILE A 56 -25.25 0.80 11.91
N LEU A 57 -25.13 -0.48 11.58
CA LEU A 57 -25.98 -1.53 12.16
C LEU A 57 -25.78 -1.68 13.66
N ALA A 58 -24.54 -1.49 14.15
CA ALA A 58 -24.27 -1.51 15.58
C ALA A 58 -24.95 -0.34 16.30
N LEU A 59 -24.84 0.88 15.79
CA LEU A 59 -25.42 2.09 16.37
C LEU A 59 -26.97 2.03 16.43
N ILE A 60 -27.62 1.36 15.49
CA ILE A 60 -29.09 1.18 15.49
C ILE A 60 -29.53 -0.14 16.18
N ASN A 61 -28.61 -0.81 16.88
CA ASN A 61 -28.85 -2.07 17.61
C ASN A 61 -29.49 -3.19 16.76
N LYS A 62 -29.07 -3.32 15.49
CA LYS A 62 -29.55 -4.36 14.56
C LYS A 62 -28.63 -5.58 14.44
N ILE A 63 -27.50 -5.60 15.15
CA ILE A 63 -26.56 -6.72 15.15
C ILE A 63 -26.94 -7.68 16.27
N GLN A 64 -27.36 -8.89 15.90
CA GLN A 64 -27.67 -9.97 16.85
C GLN A 64 -26.42 -10.67 17.35
N ASP A 65 -25.49 -11.00 16.44
CA ASP A 65 -24.22 -11.66 16.77
C ASP A 65 -23.04 -10.70 16.59
N LYS A 66 -22.76 -9.97 17.66
CA LYS A 66 -21.66 -8.99 17.70
C LYS A 66 -20.29 -9.64 17.45
N MET A 67 -20.10 -10.88 17.94
CA MET A 67 -18.82 -11.60 17.77
C MET A 67 -18.58 -12.04 16.34
N LEU A 68 -19.63 -12.46 15.63
CA LEU A 68 -19.54 -12.82 14.22
C LEU A 68 -19.10 -11.60 13.38
N PHE A 69 -19.72 -10.43 13.60
CA PHE A 69 -19.35 -9.21 12.88
C PHE A 69 -17.89 -8.80 13.12
N LEU A 70 -17.44 -8.89 14.38
CA LEU A 70 -16.05 -8.59 14.72
C LEU A 70 -15.07 -9.60 14.07
N THR A 71 -15.40 -10.89 14.11
CA THR A 71 -14.58 -11.94 13.50
C THR A 71 -14.44 -11.74 11.99
N ILE A 72 -15.53 -11.42 11.30
CA ILE A 72 -15.50 -11.10 9.86
C ILE A 72 -14.62 -9.89 9.60
N MET A 73 -14.74 -8.83 10.43
CA MET A 73 -13.90 -7.63 10.28
C MET A 73 -12.41 -7.94 10.43
N ILE A 74 -12.03 -8.77 11.41
CA ILE A 74 -10.64 -9.21 11.61
C ILE A 74 -10.15 -9.97 10.38
N PHE A 75 -10.94 -10.90 9.88
CA PHE A 75 -10.60 -11.70 8.70
C PHE A 75 -10.41 -10.82 7.43
N LEU A 76 -11.33 -9.90 7.19
CA LEU A 76 -11.25 -8.96 6.08
C LEU A 76 -10.04 -8.01 6.22
N SER A 77 -9.76 -7.53 7.44
CA SER A 77 -8.58 -6.72 7.76
C SER A 77 -7.27 -7.45 7.42
N TYR A 78 -7.21 -8.73 7.74
CA TYR A 78 -6.05 -9.58 7.46
C TYR A 78 -5.81 -9.74 5.96
N ILE A 79 -6.85 -10.05 5.18
CA ILE A 79 -6.75 -10.17 3.73
C ILE A 79 -6.34 -8.83 3.10
N TYR A 80 -6.98 -7.73 3.52
CA TYR A 80 -6.65 -6.39 3.03
C TYR A 80 -5.16 -6.07 3.28
N TYR A 81 -4.69 -6.29 4.51
CA TYR A 81 -3.29 -6.07 4.86
C TYR A 81 -2.33 -6.88 3.97
N PHE A 82 -2.60 -8.18 3.80
CA PHE A 82 -1.73 -9.06 3.01
C PHE A 82 -1.63 -8.64 1.56
N VAL A 83 -2.76 -8.39 0.91
CA VAL A 83 -2.78 -8.05 -0.51
C VAL A 83 -2.13 -6.69 -0.74
N ARG A 84 -2.45 -5.72 0.10
CA ARG A 84 -1.89 -4.36 -0.03
C ARG A 84 -0.39 -4.34 0.26
N SER A 85 0.03 -4.99 1.35
CA SER A 85 1.44 -5.13 1.71
C SER A 85 2.25 -5.85 0.62
N TYR A 86 1.71 -6.90 0.01
CA TYR A 86 2.35 -7.59 -1.10
C TYR A 86 2.60 -6.65 -2.29
N LEU A 87 1.59 -5.90 -2.72
CA LEU A 87 1.70 -4.97 -3.85
C LEU A 87 2.73 -3.86 -3.59
N GLU A 88 2.69 -3.25 -2.41
CA GLU A 88 3.61 -2.18 -2.05
C GLU A 88 5.06 -2.70 -1.91
N ASN A 89 5.25 -3.83 -1.24
CA ASN A 89 6.58 -4.41 -1.05
C ASN A 89 7.20 -4.85 -2.39
N ASP A 90 6.43 -5.46 -3.29
CA ASP A 90 6.90 -5.85 -4.61
C ASP A 90 7.40 -4.63 -5.40
N ALA A 91 6.62 -3.54 -5.42
CA ALA A 91 7.02 -2.31 -6.08
C ALA A 91 8.24 -1.66 -5.41
N MET A 92 8.26 -1.54 -4.08
CA MET A 92 9.38 -0.93 -3.35
C MET A 92 10.70 -1.71 -3.52
N ILE A 93 10.65 -3.04 -3.48
CA ILE A 93 11.85 -3.87 -3.64
C ILE A 93 12.42 -3.77 -5.06
N LYS A 94 11.56 -3.76 -6.07
CA LYS A 94 11.98 -3.74 -7.48
C LYS A 94 12.40 -2.34 -7.96
N ALA A 95 11.85 -1.28 -7.38
CA ALA A 95 12.07 0.10 -7.82
C ALA A 95 13.55 0.48 -7.93
N LYS A 96 14.38 0.01 -7.00
CA LYS A 96 15.82 0.30 -7.02
C LYS A 96 16.52 -0.27 -8.26
N TYR A 97 16.16 -1.48 -8.66
CA TYR A 97 16.80 -2.14 -9.81
C TYR A 97 16.40 -1.47 -11.12
N VAL A 98 15.11 -1.15 -11.27
CA VAL A 98 14.61 -0.42 -12.44
C VAL A 98 15.22 0.98 -12.53
N ALA A 99 15.35 1.67 -11.40
CA ALA A 99 15.99 2.99 -11.34
C ALA A 99 17.47 2.94 -11.67
N GLU A 100 18.21 1.93 -11.17
CA GLU A 100 19.63 1.72 -11.46
C GLU A 100 19.85 1.42 -12.94
N GLU A 101 19.08 0.50 -13.51
CA GLU A 101 19.14 0.13 -14.92
C GLU A 101 18.91 1.36 -15.82
N TYR A 102 17.85 2.13 -15.53
CA TYR A 102 17.54 3.36 -16.24
C TYR A 102 18.71 4.38 -16.19
N MET A 103 19.31 4.58 -15.00
CA MET A 103 20.43 5.52 -14.86
C MET A 103 21.66 5.08 -15.67
N LYS A 104 21.94 3.77 -15.70
CA LYS A 104 23.03 3.21 -16.51
C LYS A 104 22.78 3.35 -18.01
N GLU A 105 21.57 3.09 -18.46
CA GLU A 105 21.18 3.22 -19.88
C GLU A 105 21.19 4.68 -20.35
N ALA A 106 20.73 5.60 -19.51
CA ALA A 106 20.69 7.02 -19.82
C ALA A 106 22.08 7.66 -19.98
N LYS A 107 23.13 7.06 -19.39
CA LYS A 107 24.53 7.52 -19.47
C LYS A 107 24.74 8.99 -19.08
N ILE A 108 23.89 9.50 -18.19
CA ILE A 108 23.94 10.91 -17.73
C ILE A 108 24.83 11.04 -16.48
N LEU A 109 24.94 9.94 -15.71
CA LEU A 109 25.68 9.88 -14.46
C LEU A 109 26.84 8.90 -14.58
N SER A 110 27.91 9.15 -13.82
CA SER A 110 29.02 8.21 -13.67
C SER A 110 28.60 6.98 -12.85
N GLU A 111 29.32 5.88 -12.97
CA GLU A 111 29.06 4.67 -12.20
C GLU A 111 29.14 4.92 -10.68
N GLU A 112 30.08 5.75 -10.23
CA GLU A 112 30.24 6.13 -8.82
C GLU A 112 29.03 6.93 -8.30
N GLU A 113 28.51 7.87 -9.11
CA GLU A 113 27.29 8.62 -8.77
C GLU A 113 26.07 7.70 -8.68
N ILE A 114 25.92 6.76 -9.61
CA ILE A 114 24.83 5.76 -9.60
C ILE A 114 24.93 4.92 -8.35
N GLU A 115 26.09 4.40 -8.01
CA GLU A 115 26.31 3.58 -6.82
C GLU A 115 25.95 4.34 -5.52
N ASN A 116 26.38 5.60 -5.42
CA ASN A 116 26.08 6.47 -4.28
C ASN A 116 24.57 6.72 -4.14
N ILE A 117 23.87 6.95 -5.27
CA ILE A 117 22.39 7.12 -5.29
C ILE A 117 21.70 5.84 -4.84
N VAL A 118 22.08 4.70 -5.40
CA VAL A 118 21.48 3.39 -5.08
C VAL A 118 21.71 3.03 -3.61
N ASN A 119 22.91 3.25 -3.08
CA ASN A 119 23.23 2.98 -1.68
C ASN A 119 22.44 3.86 -0.72
N SER A 120 22.29 5.14 -1.05
CA SER A 120 21.47 6.08 -0.26
C SER A 120 20.00 5.69 -0.27
N TYR A 121 19.48 5.32 -1.45
CA TYR A 121 18.11 4.83 -1.57
C TYR A 121 17.86 3.54 -0.79
N ASN A 122 18.78 2.58 -0.83
CA ASN A 122 18.63 1.31 -0.11
C ASN A 122 18.40 1.51 1.40
N LYS A 123 19.10 2.48 2.01
CA LYS A 123 18.89 2.81 3.43
C LYS A 123 17.48 3.36 3.68
N LEU A 124 17.03 4.29 2.84
CA LEU A 124 15.69 4.88 2.95
C LEU A 124 14.58 3.88 2.63
N ASN A 125 14.78 3.03 1.62
CA ASN A 125 13.79 2.04 1.19
C ASN A 125 13.52 0.99 2.27
N ASN A 126 14.55 0.54 2.98
CA ASN A 126 14.39 -0.40 4.09
C ASN A 126 13.53 0.17 5.23
N ILE A 127 13.68 1.47 5.50
CA ILE A 127 12.83 2.18 6.47
C ILE A 127 11.43 2.34 5.89
N GLY A 128 11.33 2.75 4.61
CA GLY A 128 10.07 2.93 3.90
C GLY A 128 9.20 1.67 3.90
N ILE A 129 9.77 0.50 3.57
CA ILE A 129 9.07 -0.79 3.60
C ILE A 129 8.48 -1.06 4.99
N LYS A 130 9.28 -0.89 6.05
CA LYS A 130 8.80 -1.08 7.42
C LYS A 130 7.69 -0.10 7.78
N THR A 131 7.84 1.16 7.39
CA THR A 131 6.87 2.22 7.67
C THR A 131 5.54 1.95 6.96
N VAL A 132 5.56 1.60 5.67
CA VAL A 132 4.33 1.28 4.91
C VAL A 132 3.61 0.08 5.51
N ASN A 133 4.33 -1.00 5.81
CA ASN A 133 3.72 -2.17 6.44
C ASN A 133 3.14 -1.85 7.84
N PHE A 134 3.84 -1.04 8.63
CA PHE A 134 3.33 -0.59 9.92
C PHE A 134 2.07 0.28 9.78
N GLN A 135 2.05 1.21 8.83
CA GLN A 135 0.88 2.05 8.56
C GLN A 135 -0.33 1.22 8.14
N LEU A 136 -0.15 0.25 7.23
CA LEU A 136 -1.23 -0.66 6.80
C LEU A 136 -1.77 -1.50 7.97
N MET A 137 -0.88 -2.01 8.82
CA MET A 137 -1.26 -2.74 10.02
C MET A 137 -2.05 -1.85 10.99
N MET A 138 -1.57 -0.65 11.25
CA MET A 138 -2.25 0.30 12.14
C MET A 138 -3.60 0.74 11.59
N GLU A 139 -3.72 0.97 10.29
CA GLU A 139 -4.99 1.32 9.65
C GLU A 139 -6.05 0.24 9.86
N THR A 140 -5.69 -1.03 9.67
CA THR A 140 -6.59 -2.16 9.87
C THR A 140 -6.92 -2.38 11.35
N ALA A 141 -5.94 -2.26 12.23
CA ALA A 141 -6.11 -2.38 13.67
C ALA A 141 -7.06 -1.31 14.23
N ILE A 142 -6.87 -0.05 13.84
CA ILE A 142 -7.72 1.07 14.29
C ILE A 142 -9.17 0.85 13.88
N LYS A 143 -9.45 0.47 12.62
CA LYS A 143 -10.82 0.19 12.15
C LYS A 143 -11.46 -0.96 12.96
N THR A 144 -10.70 -2.03 13.21
CA THR A 144 -11.16 -3.16 14.00
C THR A 144 -11.46 -2.76 15.45
N ILE A 145 -10.61 -1.96 16.08
CA ILE A 145 -10.80 -1.46 17.45
C ILE A 145 -12.03 -0.54 17.51
N ILE A 146 -12.20 0.37 16.55
CA ILE A 146 -13.37 1.24 16.48
C ILE A 146 -14.66 0.40 16.41
N LEU A 147 -14.71 -0.60 15.53
CA LEU A 147 -15.87 -1.48 15.45
C LEU A 147 -16.10 -2.23 16.75
N ALA A 148 -15.05 -2.77 17.39
CA ALA A 148 -15.17 -3.47 18.66
C ALA A 148 -15.76 -2.59 19.76
N ILE A 149 -15.30 -1.32 19.86
CA ILE A 149 -15.82 -0.35 20.83
C ILE A 149 -17.30 -0.08 20.56
N VAL A 150 -17.68 0.19 19.30
CA VAL A 150 -19.08 0.49 18.94
C VAL A 150 -20.00 -0.73 19.19
N LEU A 151 -19.50 -1.94 19.02
CA LEU A 151 -20.25 -3.16 19.34
C LEU A 151 -20.46 -3.39 20.85
N LEU A 152 -19.63 -2.79 21.71
CA LEU A 152 -19.76 -2.90 23.17
C LEU A 152 -20.76 -1.90 23.75
N ILE A 153 -21.05 -0.82 23.05
CA ILE A 153 -22.04 0.18 23.42
C ILE A 153 -23.44 -0.34 23.04
#